data_91d68a49264179c79a7f559b0e1e4f8e
#
_entry.id   91d68a49264179c79a7f559b0e1e4f8e
#
_cell.length_a   1.000
_cell.length_b   1.000
_cell.length_c   1.000
_cell.angle_alpha   90.00
_cell.angle_beta   90.00
_cell.angle_gamma   90.00
#
_symmetry.space_group_name_H-M   'P 1'
#
loop_
_entity.id
_entity.type
_entity.pdbx_description
1 polymer ?
#
loop_
_entity_poly.entity_id
_entity_poly.type
_entity_poly.pdbx_seq_one_letter_code
_entity_poly.pdbx_strand_id
1 'polypeptide(L)'
;MGGAIASKSAAAAGLALVLASCVSPEPVAYRGEDLPRPETLKIEQQILDWAPKFFAEPSSITAARISAPVPHVFGPARAWLVCIEYDTRERGGAYIGRRRLAFGIGPGTFYPPLGRGPNTVPNGVCDTLPLAWRPFPALERIGLPARR
;
A
#
# COMPACT_ATOMS: atom_id res chain seq x y z
N MET A 1 60.51 -65.22 12.36
CA MET A 1 60.72 -63.81 12.59
C MET A 1 59.72 -63.04 11.67
N GLY A 2 58.60 -62.66 12.27
CA GLY A 2 57.46 -62.15 11.60
C GLY A 2 57.41 -60.59 11.60
N GLY A 3 57.25 -59.98 10.43
CA GLY A 3 56.98 -58.54 10.29
C GLY A 3 55.54 -58.29 10.00
N ALA A 4 54.83 -57.68 10.94
CA ALA A 4 53.45 -57.31 10.80
C ALA A 4 53.34 -56.00 9.99
N ILE A 5 52.60 -56.02 8.89
CA ILE A 5 52.32 -54.84 8.09
C ILE A 5 50.96 -54.30 8.57
N ALA A 6 50.98 -53.14 9.20
CA ALA A 6 49.78 -52.42 9.62
C ALA A 6 49.18 -51.65 8.43
N SER A 7 48.01 -52.02 8.00
CA SER A 7 47.19 -51.32 7.00
C SER A 7 46.50 -50.13 7.66
N LYS A 8 46.78 -48.89 7.22
CA LYS A 8 46.08 -47.67 7.58
C LYS A 8 44.91 -47.43 6.62
N SER A 9 43.71 -47.66 7.10
CA SER A 9 42.48 -47.29 6.40
C SER A 9 42.26 -45.79 6.50
N ALA A 10 42.31 -45.10 5.39
CA ALA A 10 41.93 -43.69 5.28
C ALA A 10 40.40 -43.57 5.12
N ALA A 11 39.80 -43.01 6.16
CA ALA A 11 38.39 -42.63 6.09
C ALA A 11 38.23 -41.35 5.32
N ALA A 12 37.62 -41.41 4.13
CA ALA A 12 37.24 -40.24 3.36
C ALA A 12 35.92 -39.68 3.93
N ALA A 13 36.00 -38.56 4.64
CA ALA A 13 34.80 -37.80 5.07
C ALA A 13 34.23 -37.03 3.86
N GLY A 14 33.12 -37.52 3.33
CA GLY A 14 32.37 -36.83 2.28
C GLY A 14 31.64 -35.64 2.88
N LEU A 15 32.06 -34.43 2.49
CA LEU A 15 31.39 -33.18 2.84
C LEU A 15 30.18 -33.01 1.92
N ALA A 16 28.98 -33.34 2.39
CA ALA A 16 27.74 -33.08 1.66
C ALA A 16 27.44 -31.58 1.73
N LEU A 17 27.66 -30.86 0.64
CA LEU A 17 27.17 -29.50 0.46
C LEU A 17 25.65 -29.54 0.28
N VAL A 18 24.92 -29.18 1.34
CA VAL A 18 23.50 -28.89 1.26
C VAL A 18 23.35 -27.53 0.60
N LEU A 19 23.09 -27.50 -0.70
CA LEU A 19 22.65 -26.30 -1.40
C LEU A 19 21.25 -25.97 -0.90
N ALA A 20 21.16 -25.06 0.06
CA ALA A 20 19.90 -24.43 0.44
C ALA A 20 19.41 -23.60 -0.76
N SER A 21 18.55 -24.20 -1.58
CA SER A 21 17.82 -23.48 -2.62
C SER A 21 16.93 -22.45 -1.92
N CYS A 22 17.35 -21.19 -1.96
CA CYS A 22 16.46 -20.08 -1.65
C CYS A 22 15.34 -20.07 -2.72
N VAL A 23 14.27 -20.81 -2.46
CA VAL A 23 13.05 -20.69 -3.22
C VAL A 23 12.47 -19.31 -2.87
N SER A 24 12.72 -18.32 -3.72
CA SER A 24 11.99 -17.07 -3.65
C SER A 24 10.52 -17.40 -3.82
N PRO A 25 9.63 -16.98 -2.88
CA PRO A 25 8.21 -17.22 -3.07
C PRO A 25 7.79 -16.54 -4.37
N GLU A 26 7.22 -17.31 -5.28
CA GLU A 26 6.63 -16.75 -6.50
C GLU A 26 5.64 -15.65 -6.08
N PRO A 27 5.67 -14.48 -6.76
CA PRO A 27 4.68 -13.46 -6.51
C PRO A 27 3.30 -14.05 -6.77
N VAL A 28 2.51 -14.21 -5.71
CA VAL A 28 1.14 -14.71 -5.81
C VAL A 28 0.40 -13.75 -6.73
N ALA A 29 0.11 -14.22 -7.96
CA ALA A 29 -0.66 -13.44 -8.92
C ALA A 29 -2.01 -13.12 -8.28
N TYR A 30 -2.19 -11.86 -7.90
CA TYR A 30 -3.40 -11.40 -7.27
C TYR A 30 -4.55 -11.43 -8.28
N ARG A 31 -5.58 -12.25 -8.00
CA ARG A 31 -6.84 -12.20 -8.73
C ARG A 31 -7.81 -11.32 -7.94
N GLY A 32 -8.29 -10.25 -8.57
CA GLY A 32 -9.24 -9.32 -7.94
C GLY A 32 -10.57 -9.95 -7.53
N GLU A 33 -10.82 -11.20 -7.92
CA GLU A 33 -12.01 -11.99 -7.64
C GLU A 33 -12.24 -12.26 -6.13
N ASP A 34 -11.19 -12.18 -5.32
CA ASP A 34 -11.26 -12.44 -3.87
C ASP A 34 -11.66 -11.20 -3.03
N LEU A 35 -11.79 -10.05 -3.66
CA LEU A 35 -12.24 -8.83 -2.98
C LEU A 35 -13.74 -8.57 -3.24
N PRO A 36 -14.46 -8.06 -2.24
CA PRO A 36 -15.83 -7.59 -2.47
C PRO A 36 -15.80 -6.45 -3.49
N ARG A 37 -16.90 -6.28 -4.20
CA ARG A 37 -17.01 -5.19 -5.19
C ARG A 37 -16.74 -3.85 -4.51
N PRO A 38 -15.92 -2.97 -5.10
CA PRO A 38 -15.52 -1.71 -4.48
C PRO A 38 -16.71 -0.81 -4.14
N GLU A 39 -17.81 -0.90 -4.89
CA GLU A 39 -19.06 -0.13 -4.66
C GLU A 39 -19.69 -0.46 -3.30
N THR A 40 -19.49 -1.69 -2.77
CA THR A 40 -20.04 -2.12 -1.49
C THR A 40 -19.26 -1.57 -0.30
N LEU A 41 -18.04 -1.08 -0.50
CA LEU A 41 -17.13 -0.64 0.55
C LEU A 41 -17.28 0.83 0.95
N LYS A 42 -18.15 1.60 0.30
CA LYS A 42 -18.34 3.04 0.57
C LYS A 42 -17.02 3.81 0.62
N ILE A 43 -16.13 3.54 -0.33
CA ILE A 43 -14.74 4.03 -0.37
C ILE A 43 -14.65 5.53 -0.17
N GLU A 44 -15.44 6.32 -0.92
CA GLU A 44 -15.45 7.78 -0.80
C GLU A 44 -15.81 8.24 0.60
N GLN A 45 -16.81 7.61 1.22
CA GLN A 45 -17.26 7.96 2.56
C GLN A 45 -16.14 7.72 3.59
N GLN A 46 -15.44 6.59 3.51
CA GLN A 46 -14.32 6.30 4.42
C GLN A 46 -13.20 7.33 4.30
N ILE A 47 -12.88 7.77 3.07
CA ILE A 47 -11.90 8.83 2.84
C ILE A 47 -12.39 10.17 3.41
N LEU A 48 -13.65 10.51 3.20
CA LEU A 48 -14.24 11.76 3.70
C LEU A 48 -14.32 11.80 5.23
N ASP A 49 -14.56 10.68 5.89
CA ASP A 49 -14.60 10.57 7.35
C ASP A 49 -13.19 10.71 7.97
N TRP A 50 -12.16 10.30 7.23
CA TRP A 50 -10.77 10.42 7.63
C TRP A 50 -10.17 11.80 7.37
N ALA A 51 -10.50 12.41 6.24
CA ALA A 51 -9.88 13.62 5.73
C ALA A 51 -9.87 14.82 6.70
N PRO A 52 -10.96 15.14 7.44
CA PRO A 52 -10.95 16.28 8.38
C PRO A 52 -9.94 16.14 9.53
N LYS A 53 -9.54 14.91 9.86
CA LYS A 53 -8.57 14.63 10.93
C LYS A 53 -7.14 14.75 10.45
N PHE A 54 -6.92 14.65 9.15
CA PHE A 54 -5.61 14.64 8.54
C PHE A 54 -5.19 16.00 8.01
N PHE A 55 -6.08 16.71 7.31
CA PHE A 55 -5.76 17.97 6.68
C PHE A 55 -5.73 19.11 7.71
N ALA A 56 -4.60 19.83 7.77
CA ALA A 56 -4.46 21.00 8.65
C ALA A 56 -5.40 22.14 8.26
N GLU A 57 -5.62 22.32 6.97
CA GLU A 57 -6.51 23.32 6.37
C GLU A 57 -7.45 22.67 5.33
N PRO A 58 -8.49 21.95 5.81
CA PRO A 58 -9.38 21.22 4.89
C PRO A 58 -10.10 22.12 3.88
N SER A 59 -10.40 23.36 4.26
CA SER A 59 -11.06 24.35 3.40
C SER A 59 -10.18 24.86 2.24
N SER A 60 -8.88 24.57 2.26
CA SER A 60 -7.95 24.96 1.20
C SER A 60 -7.82 23.94 0.08
N ILE A 61 -8.49 22.79 0.20
CA ILE A 61 -8.42 21.72 -0.80
C ILE A 61 -9.17 22.14 -2.07
N THR A 62 -8.47 22.05 -3.21
CA THR A 62 -9.02 22.36 -4.52
C THR A 62 -8.55 21.34 -5.56
N ALA A 63 -9.20 21.33 -6.72
CA ALA A 63 -8.88 20.44 -7.84
C ALA A 63 -8.79 18.96 -7.43
N ALA A 64 -9.63 18.56 -6.49
CA ALA A 64 -9.61 17.21 -5.95
C ALA A 64 -10.11 16.17 -6.97
N ARG A 65 -9.36 15.09 -7.08
CA ARG A 65 -9.67 13.94 -7.94
C ARG A 65 -9.48 12.66 -7.16
N ILE A 66 -10.22 11.63 -7.54
CA ILE A 66 -10.09 10.28 -6.98
C ILE A 66 -9.86 9.28 -8.10
N SER A 67 -9.03 8.28 -7.86
CA SER A 67 -8.80 7.21 -8.84
C SER A 67 -9.90 6.17 -8.80
N ALA A 68 -10.04 5.43 -9.91
CA ALA A 68 -10.73 4.16 -9.85
C ALA A 68 -9.99 3.21 -8.88
N PRO A 69 -10.72 2.38 -8.12
CA PRO A 69 -10.11 1.37 -7.26
C PRO A 69 -9.35 0.33 -8.09
N VAL A 70 -8.14 -0.02 -7.65
CA VAL A 70 -7.36 -1.11 -8.25
C VAL A 70 -7.00 -2.13 -7.18
N PRO A 71 -7.04 -3.43 -7.48
CA PRO A 71 -6.66 -4.46 -6.52
C PRO A 71 -5.17 -4.31 -6.14
N HIS A 72 -4.87 -4.40 -4.85
CA HIS A 72 -3.50 -4.29 -4.37
C HIS A 72 -3.24 -5.17 -3.14
N VAL A 73 -1.98 -5.52 -2.91
CA VAL A 73 -1.54 -6.30 -1.76
C VAL A 73 -0.80 -5.39 -0.78
N PHE A 74 -1.28 -5.33 0.45
CA PHE A 74 -0.70 -4.59 1.55
C PHE A 74 -0.15 -5.59 2.59
N GLY A 75 1.14 -5.95 2.48
CA GLY A 75 1.70 -7.02 3.30
C GLY A 75 0.94 -8.33 3.09
N PRO A 76 0.40 -8.95 4.16
CA PRO A 76 -0.40 -10.18 4.04
C PRO A 76 -1.85 -9.92 3.61
N ALA A 77 -2.29 -8.67 3.59
CA ALA A 77 -3.68 -8.31 3.35
C ALA A 77 -3.93 -7.89 1.90
N ARG A 78 -5.16 -8.13 1.44
CA ARG A 78 -5.65 -7.70 0.13
C ARG A 78 -6.66 -6.58 0.33
N ALA A 79 -6.53 -5.52 -0.44
CA ALA A 79 -7.44 -4.39 -0.39
C ALA A 79 -7.50 -3.69 -1.74
N TRP A 80 -8.48 -2.82 -1.91
CA TRP A 80 -8.52 -1.88 -3.01
C TRP A 80 -7.58 -0.71 -2.73
N LEU A 81 -6.64 -0.48 -3.62
CA LEU A 81 -5.85 0.75 -3.63
C LEU A 81 -6.67 1.83 -4.31
N VAL A 82 -6.81 2.95 -3.61
CA VAL A 82 -7.46 4.16 -4.13
C VAL A 82 -6.56 5.35 -3.86
N CYS A 83 -6.34 6.17 -4.86
CA CYS A 83 -5.55 7.37 -4.74
C CYS A 83 -6.43 8.62 -4.82
N ILE A 84 -6.10 9.63 -4.04
CA ILE A 84 -6.62 10.98 -4.23
C ILE A 84 -5.49 11.91 -4.69
N GLU A 85 -5.84 12.85 -5.53
CA GLU A 85 -4.96 13.95 -5.97
C GLU A 85 -5.67 15.27 -5.66
N TYR A 86 -4.95 16.23 -5.11
CA TYR A 86 -5.51 17.51 -4.69
C TYR A 86 -4.43 18.59 -4.64
N ASP A 87 -4.83 19.83 -4.75
CA ASP A 87 -4.04 21.00 -4.45
C ASP A 87 -4.42 21.52 -3.05
N THR A 88 -3.45 22.03 -2.28
CA THR A 88 -3.70 22.52 -0.93
C THR A 88 -2.73 23.64 -0.55
N ARG A 89 -3.03 24.31 0.57
CA ARG A 89 -2.19 25.34 1.18
C ARG A 89 -1.79 24.93 2.58
N GLU A 90 -0.65 25.46 3.03
CA GLU A 90 -0.25 25.39 4.43
C GLU A 90 -1.11 26.32 5.30
N ARG A 91 -1.05 26.11 6.62
CA ARG A 91 -1.73 26.96 7.60
C ARG A 91 -1.39 28.46 7.46
N GLY A 92 -0.21 28.78 6.95
CA GLY A 92 0.22 30.16 6.63
C GLY A 92 -0.27 30.67 5.27
N GLY A 93 -1.07 29.92 4.52
CA GLY A 93 -1.63 30.29 3.21
C GLY A 93 -0.71 30.02 2.03
N ALA A 94 0.53 29.56 2.23
CA ALA A 94 1.44 29.22 1.14
C ALA A 94 0.92 28.03 0.36
N TYR A 95 0.99 28.10 -0.98
CA TYR A 95 0.60 27.00 -1.88
C TYR A 95 1.63 25.88 -1.81
N ILE A 96 1.20 24.68 -1.45
CA ILE A 96 2.07 23.51 -1.34
C ILE A 96 2.22 22.77 -2.67
N GLY A 97 1.30 23.01 -3.60
CA GLY A 97 1.23 22.31 -4.88
C GLY A 97 0.40 21.04 -4.82
N ARG A 98 0.47 20.31 -5.93
CA ARG A 98 -0.27 19.06 -6.11
C ARG A 98 0.28 17.94 -5.25
N ARG A 99 -0.59 17.26 -4.55
CA ARG A 99 -0.27 16.13 -3.67
C ARG A 99 -1.09 14.92 -4.06
N ARG A 100 -0.53 13.74 -3.78
CA ARG A 100 -1.21 12.46 -3.93
C ARG A 100 -1.14 11.68 -2.64
N LEU A 101 -2.23 11.05 -2.27
CA LEU A 101 -2.33 10.14 -1.13
C LEU A 101 -2.96 8.84 -1.58
N ALA A 102 -2.42 7.74 -1.07
CA ALA A 102 -2.87 6.40 -1.38
C ALA A 102 -3.55 5.78 -0.16
N PHE A 103 -4.68 5.13 -0.36
CA PHE A 103 -5.47 4.42 0.66
C PHE A 103 -5.61 2.97 0.27
N GLY A 104 -5.54 2.07 1.26
CA GLY A 104 -5.96 0.69 1.10
C GLY A 104 -7.31 0.50 1.78
N ILE A 105 -8.31 0.00 1.05
CA ILE A 105 -9.66 -0.16 1.57
C ILE A 105 -10.15 -1.58 1.30
N GLY A 106 -10.43 -2.31 2.38
CA GLY A 106 -10.91 -3.67 2.35
C GLY A 106 -12.12 -3.89 3.26
N PRO A 107 -12.64 -5.12 3.34
CA PRO A 107 -13.73 -5.45 4.25
C PRO A 107 -13.33 -5.20 5.70
N GLY A 108 -13.94 -4.22 6.36
CA GLY A 108 -13.63 -3.87 7.75
C GLY A 108 -12.21 -3.33 7.98
N THR A 109 -11.49 -2.96 6.91
CA THR A 109 -10.10 -2.52 7.01
C THR A 109 -9.89 -1.24 6.21
N PHE A 110 -9.28 -0.26 6.85
CA PHE A 110 -8.87 1.00 6.24
C PHE A 110 -7.39 1.24 6.53
N TYR A 111 -6.57 1.29 5.48
CA TYR A 111 -5.15 1.60 5.55
C TYR A 111 -4.96 3.06 5.13
N PRO A 112 -4.72 3.97 6.09
CA PRO A 112 -4.49 5.37 5.76
C PRO A 112 -3.14 5.59 5.08
N PRO A 113 -2.96 6.68 4.35
CA PRO A 113 -1.67 7.09 3.82
C PRO A 113 -0.71 7.49 4.95
N LEU A 114 0.60 7.46 4.67
CA LEU A 114 1.64 8.05 5.51
C LEU A 114 1.81 7.44 6.91
N GLY A 115 1.35 6.23 7.17
CA GLY A 115 1.65 5.53 8.42
C GLY A 115 3.06 4.92 8.42
N ARG A 116 3.66 4.77 9.61
CA ARG A 116 4.86 3.95 9.82
C ARG A 116 4.41 2.58 10.31
N GLY A 117 4.53 1.56 9.46
CA GLY A 117 4.17 0.19 9.86
C GLY A 117 3.77 -0.69 8.68
N PRO A 118 3.60 -2.00 8.92
CA PRO A 118 3.29 -2.96 7.86
C PRO A 118 1.90 -2.76 7.22
N ASN A 119 1.04 -1.99 7.86
CA ASN A 119 -0.34 -1.75 7.44
C ASN A 119 -0.53 -0.34 6.85
N THR A 120 0.49 0.21 6.21
CA THR A 120 0.42 1.54 5.60
C THR A 120 0.69 1.48 4.12
N VAL A 121 0.12 2.42 3.38
CA VAL A 121 0.35 2.50 1.95
C VAL A 121 1.67 3.21 1.69
N PRO A 122 2.58 2.64 0.89
CA PRO A 122 3.83 3.30 0.54
C PRO A 122 3.58 4.63 -0.18
N ASN A 123 4.35 5.64 0.17
CA ASN A 123 4.36 6.90 -0.58
C ASN A 123 4.80 6.64 -2.02
N GLY A 124 4.14 7.31 -2.96
CA GLY A 124 4.52 7.25 -4.37
C GLY A 124 3.88 6.11 -5.17
N VAL A 125 3.15 5.17 -4.55
CA VAL A 125 2.44 4.12 -5.30
C VAL A 125 1.47 4.69 -6.33
N CYS A 126 0.85 5.83 -6.04
CA CYS A 126 -0.06 6.53 -6.96
C CYS A 126 0.64 7.12 -8.19
N ASP A 127 1.96 7.27 -8.15
CA ASP A 127 2.74 7.83 -9.25
C ASP A 127 3.22 6.75 -10.23
N THR A 128 3.17 5.48 -9.80
CA THR A 128 3.70 4.35 -10.56
C THR A 128 2.63 3.57 -11.32
N LEU A 129 1.35 3.83 -11.04
CA LEU A 129 0.24 3.08 -11.61
C LEU A 129 -0.53 3.90 -12.66
N PRO A 130 -0.99 3.26 -13.75
CA PRO A 130 -1.86 3.90 -14.74
C PRO A 130 -3.29 4.01 -14.18
N LEU A 131 -3.55 5.04 -13.36
CA LEU A 131 -4.82 5.24 -12.70
C LEU A 131 -5.80 6.05 -13.55
N ALA A 132 -7.06 5.62 -13.61
CA ALA A 132 -8.15 6.40 -14.17
C ALA A 132 -8.68 7.37 -13.11
N TRP A 133 -8.63 8.66 -13.39
CA TRP A 133 -9.00 9.73 -12.46
C TRP A 133 -10.36 10.34 -12.80
N ARG A 134 -11.12 10.68 -11.76
CA ARG A 134 -12.36 11.46 -11.87
C ARG A 134 -12.40 12.58 -10.82
N PRO A 135 -13.17 13.65 -11.05
CA PRO A 135 -13.36 14.71 -10.06
C PRO A 135 -13.89 14.16 -8.71
N PHE A 136 -13.42 14.77 -7.60
CA PHE A 136 -13.87 14.42 -6.25
C PHE A 136 -14.32 15.67 -5.48
N PRO A 137 -15.38 16.34 -5.91
CA PRO A 137 -15.81 17.62 -5.33
C PRO A 137 -16.28 17.49 -3.87
N ALA A 138 -16.62 16.29 -3.40
CA ALA A 138 -16.95 16.07 -1.99
C ALA A 138 -15.77 16.34 -1.08
N LEU A 139 -14.53 16.03 -1.51
CA LEU A 139 -13.31 16.30 -0.76
C LEU A 139 -13.05 17.81 -0.64
N GLU A 140 -13.38 18.61 -1.64
CA GLU A 140 -13.21 20.07 -1.63
C GLU A 140 -14.19 20.77 -0.66
N ARG A 141 -15.28 20.09 -0.31
CA ARG A 141 -16.31 20.61 0.60
C ARG A 141 -16.06 20.28 2.07
N ILE A 142 -15.09 19.43 2.39
CA ILE A 142 -14.74 19.18 3.79
C ILE A 142 -14.19 20.47 4.42
N GLY A 143 -14.61 20.84 5.58
CA GLY A 143 -14.16 22.08 6.24
C GLY A 143 -14.85 23.36 5.77
N LEU A 144 -15.72 23.28 4.76
CA LEU A 144 -16.61 24.40 4.44
C LEU A 144 -17.85 24.35 5.37
N PRO A 145 -18.36 25.52 5.81
CA PRO A 145 -19.59 25.54 6.60
C PRO A 145 -20.74 24.96 5.78
N ALA A 146 -21.57 24.15 6.44
CA ALA A 146 -22.78 23.63 5.82
C ALA A 146 -23.63 24.82 5.29
N ARG A 147 -23.95 24.83 4.00
CA ARG A 147 -24.87 25.80 3.45
C ARG A 147 -26.24 25.56 4.12
N ARG A 148 -26.67 26.54 4.92
CA ARG A 148 -28.03 26.58 5.48
C ARG A 148 -29.04 26.91 4.39
#